data_54b748453874b8c625171186407e4fc6
#
_entry.id   54b748453874b8c625171186407e4fc6
#
_cell.length_a   1.000
_cell.length_b   1.000
_cell.length_c   1.000
_cell.angle_alpha   90.00
_cell.angle_beta   90.00
_cell.angle_gamma   90.00
#
_symmetry.space_group_name_H-M   'P 1'
#
loop_
_entity.id
_entity.type
_entity.pdbx_description
1 polymer ?
#
loop_
_entity_poly.entity_id
_entity_poly.type
_entity_poly.pdbx_seq_one_letter_code
_entity_poly.pdbx_strand_id
1 'polypeptide(L)'
;QHIRRDKATSNICTAQALLANMAGFYAAYHGAEGLKRISNRILRYRETLKTALRWCNKNVDDDEGFDTIRVETDMDSFISLSKKFNARYEDGWMILSVDELTTLSEISEIIQTQLDFDTQSSTINHVFETCKSYVWKDIPTRKKDWLEQDVFNKYHSETNMMRYINELVAKDYSLIHGMMPLGSCTMKLNAASELMPVSWPEFANIHPFVPKDQVEGYDIIINDLKGWLCEITGFDSISLQPNAGSQGEYAG
;
A
#
# COMPACT_ATOMS: atom_id res chain seq x y z
N GLN A 1 -11.13 -6.18 -32.82
CA GLN A 1 -9.81 -6.65 -32.33
C GLN A 1 -9.80 -6.86 -30.83
N HIS A 2 -10.32 -5.94 -30.04
CA HIS A 2 -10.28 -5.97 -28.57
C HIS A 2 -11.02 -7.14 -27.94
N ILE A 3 -11.95 -7.76 -28.65
CA ILE A 3 -12.72 -8.91 -28.19
C ILE A 3 -12.08 -10.26 -28.55
N ARG A 4 -10.99 -10.26 -29.27
CA ARG A 4 -10.31 -11.50 -29.70
C ARG A 4 -9.22 -11.93 -28.73
N ARG A 5 -9.37 -11.68 -27.46
CA ARG A 5 -8.48 -12.12 -26.35
C ARG A 5 -7.05 -12.51 -26.79
N ASP A 6 -6.82 -13.80 -27.08
CA ASP A 6 -5.51 -14.35 -27.45
C ASP A 6 -4.98 -13.89 -28.82
N LYS A 7 -5.79 -13.21 -29.61
CA LYS A 7 -5.41 -12.68 -30.95
C LYS A 7 -5.43 -11.14 -31.00
N ALA A 8 -5.64 -10.49 -29.89
CA ALA A 8 -5.55 -9.04 -29.83
C ALA A 8 -4.09 -8.61 -29.93
N THR A 9 -3.81 -7.64 -30.76
CA THR A 9 -2.47 -7.06 -30.97
C THR A 9 -2.29 -5.72 -30.28
N SER A 10 -3.32 -5.25 -29.56
CA SER A 10 -3.31 -3.99 -28.85
C SER A 10 -3.40 -4.20 -27.36
N ASN A 11 -2.48 -3.60 -26.61
CA ASN A 11 -2.48 -3.59 -25.16
C ASN A 11 -3.40 -2.49 -24.63
N ILE A 12 -3.95 -2.69 -23.44
CA ILE A 12 -4.63 -1.64 -22.69
C ILE A 12 -3.55 -0.66 -22.19
N CYS A 13 -3.74 0.62 -22.46
CA CYS A 13 -2.73 1.65 -22.21
C CYS A 13 -3.14 2.71 -21.18
N THR A 14 -4.15 2.46 -20.37
CA THR A 14 -4.56 3.35 -19.30
C THR A 14 -3.67 3.19 -18.04
N ALA A 15 -3.50 4.25 -17.25
CA ALA A 15 -2.79 4.17 -15.98
C ALA A 15 -3.37 3.12 -15.03
N GLN A 16 -4.69 2.96 -15.04
CA GLN A 16 -5.41 1.95 -14.24
C GLN A 16 -5.04 0.52 -14.60
N ALA A 17 -4.61 0.24 -15.82
CA ALA A 17 -4.22 -1.12 -16.25
C ALA A 17 -3.04 -1.64 -15.45
N LEU A 18 -2.03 -0.82 -15.14
CA LEU A 18 -0.91 -1.22 -14.31
C LEU A 18 -1.37 -1.62 -12.91
N LEU A 19 -2.19 -0.81 -12.27
CA LEU A 19 -2.70 -1.08 -10.92
C LEU A 19 -3.60 -2.32 -10.90
N ALA A 20 -4.44 -2.50 -11.93
CA ALA A 20 -5.26 -3.71 -12.08
C ALA A 20 -4.41 -4.98 -12.23
N ASN A 21 -3.33 -4.90 -13.03
CA ASN A 21 -2.39 -6.01 -13.20
C ASN A 21 -1.66 -6.32 -11.88
N MET A 22 -1.19 -5.29 -11.16
CA MET A 22 -0.56 -5.47 -9.84
C MET A 22 -1.51 -6.17 -8.86
N ALA A 23 -2.76 -5.74 -8.77
CA ALA A 23 -3.78 -6.37 -7.93
C ALA A 23 -4.04 -7.84 -8.35
N GLY A 24 -4.12 -8.10 -9.65
CA GLY A 24 -4.28 -9.46 -10.20
C GLY A 24 -3.10 -10.36 -9.88
N PHE A 25 -1.87 -9.90 -10.04
CA PHE A 25 -0.66 -10.66 -9.70
C PHE A 25 -0.50 -10.85 -8.20
N TYR A 26 -0.86 -9.85 -7.39
CA TYR A 26 -0.87 -9.99 -5.94
C TYR A 26 -1.83 -11.11 -5.49
N ALA A 27 -3.05 -11.12 -6.04
CA ALA A 27 -4.01 -12.18 -5.77
C ALA A 27 -3.53 -13.56 -6.28
N ALA A 28 -2.89 -13.63 -7.45
CA ALA A 28 -2.36 -14.87 -8.01
C ALA A 28 -1.17 -15.41 -7.20
N TYR A 29 -0.31 -14.51 -6.67
CA TYR A 29 0.84 -14.88 -5.86
C TYR A 29 0.44 -15.40 -4.48
N HIS A 30 -0.45 -14.69 -3.80
CA HIS A 30 -0.85 -15.03 -2.44
C HIS A 30 -1.95 -16.10 -2.36
N GLY A 31 -2.86 -16.13 -3.33
CA GLY A 31 -4.05 -16.97 -3.31
C GLY A 31 -4.97 -16.67 -2.12
N ALA A 32 -6.03 -17.43 -1.97
CA ALA A 32 -6.98 -17.24 -0.87
C ALA A 32 -6.33 -17.39 0.50
N GLU A 33 -5.50 -18.41 0.69
CA GLU A 33 -4.85 -18.67 1.97
C GLU A 33 -3.75 -17.65 2.33
N GLY A 34 -3.01 -17.16 1.34
CA GLY A 34 -2.04 -16.09 1.54
C GLY A 34 -2.70 -14.79 1.99
N LEU A 35 -3.78 -14.40 1.34
CA LEU A 35 -4.54 -13.20 1.70
C LEU A 35 -5.19 -13.32 3.09
N LYS A 36 -5.69 -14.52 3.46
CA LYS A 36 -6.17 -14.77 4.83
C LYS A 36 -5.05 -14.63 5.87
N ARG A 37 -3.85 -15.15 5.57
CA ARG A 37 -2.70 -14.99 6.50
C ARG A 37 -2.31 -13.52 6.69
N ILE A 38 -2.30 -12.73 5.60
CA ILE A 38 -2.00 -11.30 5.66
C ILE A 38 -3.05 -10.57 6.51
N SER A 39 -4.33 -10.75 6.21
CA SER A 39 -5.41 -10.08 6.95
C SER A 39 -5.46 -10.49 8.43
N ASN A 40 -5.27 -11.77 8.74
CA ASN A 40 -5.21 -12.24 10.12
C ASN A 40 -4.00 -11.68 10.88
N ARG A 41 -2.86 -11.47 10.20
CA ARG A 41 -1.69 -10.85 10.81
C ARG A 41 -1.95 -9.39 11.16
N ILE A 42 -2.58 -8.61 10.27
CA ILE A 42 -2.96 -7.23 10.53
C ILE A 42 -3.92 -7.15 11.71
N LEU A 43 -4.98 -7.95 11.70
CA LEU A 43 -5.93 -8.03 12.83
C LEU A 43 -5.22 -8.39 14.14
N ARG A 44 -4.29 -9.34 14.10
CA ARG A 44 -3.53 -9.74 15.27
C ARG A 44 -2.65 -8.61 15.81
N TYR A 45 -2.02 -7.84 14.96
CA TYR A 45 -1.26 -6.64 15.36
C TYR A 45 -2.16 -5.57 15.97
N ARG A 46 -3.31 -5.31 15.34
CA ARG A 46 -4.31 -4.39 15.89
C ARG A 46 -4.75 -4.82 17.30
N GLU A 47 -5.13 -6.07 17.47
CA GLU A 47 -5.58 -6.60 18.78
C GLU A 47 -4.46 -6.62 19.81
N THR A 48 -3.24 -6.85 19.40
CA THR A 48 -2.06 -6.75 20.30
C THR A 48 -1.89 -5.32 20.81
N LEU A 49 -1.93 -4.34 19.92
CA LEU A 49 -1.83 -2.92 20.26
C LEU A 49 -2.99 -2.50 21.17
N LYS A 50 -4.23 -2.85 20.81
CA LYS A 50 -5.44 -2.59 21.61
C LYS A 50 -5.35 -3.18 23.02
N THR A 51 -4.97 -4.44 23.12
CA THR A 51 -4.88 -5.16 24.39
C THR A 51 -3.77 -4.58 25.26
N ALA A 52 -2.60 -4.31 24.69
CA ALA A 52 -1.49 -3.74 25.43
C ALA A 52 -1.80 -2.34 25.96
N LEU A 53 -2.43 -1.46 25.18
CA LEU A 53 -2.85 -0.14 25.62
C LEU A 53 -3.88 -0.23 26.77
N ARG A 54 -4.84 -1.16 26.71
CA ARG A 54 -5.80 -1.41 27.79
C ARG A 54 -5.14 -1.91 29.07
N TRP A 55 -4.15 -2.79 28.98
CA TRP A 55 -3.38 -3.20 30.17
C TRP A 55 -2.67 -2.05 30.85
N CYS A 56 -2.37 -1.00 30.09
CA CYS A 56 -1.79 0.22 30.60
C CYS A 56 -2.83 1.27 31.00
N ASN A 57 -4.07 0.85 31.24
CA ASN A 57 -5.20 1.68 31.66
C ASN A 57 -5.57 2.80 30.67
N LYS A 58 -5.20 2.66 29.39
CA LYS A 58 -5.66 3.59 28.35
C LYS A 58 -7.10 3.23 27.92
N ASN A 59 -7.92 4.24 27.73
CA ASN A 59 -9.24 4.07 27.16
C ASN A 59 -9.10 3.87 25.64
N VAL A 60 -9.45 2.67 25.16
CA VAL A 60 -9.39 2.30 23.74
C VAL A 60 -10.79 1.96 23.28
N ASP A 61 -11.20 2.57 22.18
CA ASP A 61 -12.52 2.35 21.56
C ASP A 61 -12.76 0.85 21.29
N ASP A 62 -14.00 0.43 21.48
CA ASP A 62 -14.43 -0.95 21.27
C ASP A 62 -14.86 -1.25 19.84
N ASP A 63 -14.78 -0.28 18.93
CA ASP A 63 -15.14 -0.45 17.54
C ASP A 63 -14.46 -1.66 16.89
N GLU A 64 -15.23 -2.42 16.13
CA GLU A 64 -14.77 -3.54 15.33
C GLU A 64 -14.13 -3.05 14.02
N GLY A 65 -12.92 -2.43 14.11
CA GLY A 65 -12.12 -2.04 12.97
C GLY A 65 -11.27 -3.20 12.43
N PHE A 66 -10.79 -3.09 11.20
CA PHE A 66 -9.87 -4.09 10.62
C PHE A 66 -8.42 -3.86 11.04
N ASP A 67 -7.93 -2.64 10.89
CA ASP A 67 -6.53 -2.26 11.05
C ASP A 67 -6.33 -1.06 11.98
N THR A 68 -7.40 -0.32 12.25
CA THR A 68 -7.34 0.96 12.95
C THR A 68 -7.89 0.83 14.37
N ILE A 69 -7.25 1.54 15.31
CA ILE A 69 -7.73 1.74 16.68
C ILE A 69 -7.82 3.22 17.01
N ARG A 70 -8.69 3.55 17.96
CA ARG A 70 -8.78 4.87 18.58
C ARG A 70 -8.46 4.74 20.05
N VAL A 71 -7.55 5.57 20.53
CA VAL A 71 -7.15 5.62 21.95
C VAL A 71 -7.27 7.05 22.46
N GLU A 72 -7.94 7.20 23.60
CA GLU A 72 -8.05 8.49 24.27
C GLU A 72 -6.68 8.92 24.76
N THR A 73 -6.23 10.12 24.39
CA THR A 73 -4.92 10.64 24.73
C THR A 73 -4.94 12.18 24.82
N ASP A 74 -4.07 12.74 25.64
CA ASP A 74 -3.84 14.18 25.67
C ASP A 74 -2.95 14.62 24.50
N MET A 75 -2.93 15.93 24.24
CA MET A 75 -2.18 16.53 23.15
C MET A 75 -0.67 16.36 23.30
N ASP A 76 -0.13 16.39 24.50
CA ASP A 76 1.32 16.28 24.75
C ASP A 76 1.81 14.86 24.43
N SER A 77 1.07 13.86 24.86
CA SER A 77 1.30 12.45 24.54
C SER A 77 1.19 12.19 23.04
N PHE A 78 0.21 12.79 22.36
CA PHE A 78 0.09 12.72 20.89
C PHE A 78 1.31 13.35 20.19
N ILE A 79 1.72 14.57 20.59
CA ILE A 79 2.89 15.25 20.01
C ILE A 79 4.16 14.42 20.23
N SER A 80 4.30 13.79 21.39
CA SER A 80 5.45 12.91 21.67
C SER A 80 5.50 11.73 20.69
N LEU A 81 4.37 11.07 20.46
CA LEU A 81 4.28 9.96 19.50
C LEU A 81 4.52 10.43 18.07
N SER A 82 3.91 11.55 17.67
CA SER A 82 3.95 12.05 16.29
C SER A 82 5.35 12.43 15.79
N LYS A 83 6.33 12.55 16.69
CA LYS A 83 7.74 12.71 16.33
C LYS A 83 8.36 11.46 15.68
N LYS A 84 7.74 10.29 15.89
CA LYS A 84 8.25 9.01 15.39
C LYS A 84 7.27 8.28 14.48
N PHE A 85 5.97 8.41 14.77
CA PHE A 85 4.91 7.70 14.06
C PHE A 85 3.84 8.68 13.60
N ASN A 86 3.45 8.59 12.34
CA ASN A 86 2.32 9.36 11.84
C ASN A 86 1.01 8.79 12.42
N ALA A 87 0.32 9.63 13.17
CA ALA A 87 -0.98 9.34 13.74
C ALA A 87 -1.92 10.51 13.48
N ARG A 88 -3.21 10.28 13.55
CA ARG A 88 -4.23 11.32 13.44
C ARG A 88 -4.79 11.65 14.83
N TYR A 89 -5.11 12.91 15.08
CA TYR A 89 -5.71 13.35 16.33
C TYR A 89 -7.04 14.04 16.06
N GLU A 90 -8.11 13.58 16.69
CA GLU A 90 -9.45 14.11 16.55
C GLU A 90 -10.17 14.07 17.92
N ASP A 91 -10.59 15.21 18.42
CA ASP A 91 -11.44 15.35 19.61
C ASP A 91 -10.98 14.57 20.86
N GLY A 92 -9.68 14.61 21.17
CA GLY A 92 -9.11 13.90 22.31
C GLY A 92 -8.74 12.44 22.03
N TRP A 93 -8.90 11.99 20.78
CA TRP A 93 -8.58 10.63 20.35
C TRP A 93 -7.41 10.62 19.39
N MET A 94 -6.44 9.80 19.68
CA MET A 94 -5.39 9.43 18.73
C MET A 94 -5.84 8.20 17.94
N ILE A 95 -5.66 8.26 16.63
CA ILE A 95 -6.05 7.21 15.70
C ILE A 95 -4.79 6.62 15.08
N LEU A 96 -4.62 5.32 15.27
CA LEU A 96 -3.47 4.54 14.83
C LEU A 96 -3.93 3.43 13.90
N SER A 97 -3.21 3.23 12.80
CA SER A 97 -3.44 2.12 11.87
C SER A 97 -2.21 1.24 11.76
N VAL A 98 -2.44 -0.04 11.65
CA VAL A 98 -1.40 -1.05 11.42
C VAL A 98 -1.61 -1.70 10.05
N ASP A 99 -0.56 -2.22 9.46
CA ASP A 99 -0.57 -2.85 8.14
C ASP A 99 0.27 -4.13 8.10
N GLU A 100 0.49 -4.67 6.91
CA GLU A 100 1.32 -5.85 6.70
C GLU A 100 2.81 -5.62 6.94
N LEU A 101 3.29 -4.39 6.96
CA LEU A 101 4.68 -4.03 7.24
C LEU A 101 4.93 -3.79 8.73
N THR A 102 3.88 -3.55 9.50
CA THR A 102 3.97 -3.30 10.95
C THR A 102 4.71 -4.43 11.65
N THR A 103 5.58 -4.06 12.59
CA THR A 103 6.40 -4.98 13.38
C THR A 103 6.03 -4.94 14.87
N LEU A 104 6.36 -6.00 15.59
CA LEU A 104 6.19 -6.02 17.05
C LEU A 104 7.11 -5.00 17.77
N SER A 105 8.25 -4.67 17.16
CA SER A 105 9.14 -3.62 17.67
C SER A 105 8.47 -2.26 17.62
N GLU A 106 7.82 -1.90 16.51
CA GLU A 106 7.08 -0.64 16.38
C GLU A 106 5.90 -0.58 17.35
N ILE A 107 5.14 -1.67 17.49
CA ILE A 107 4.06 -1.76 18.50
C ILE A 107 4.61 -1.53 19.91
N SER A 108 5.76 -2.13 20.25
CA SER A 108 6.43 -1.93 21.54
C SER A 108 6.82 -0.47 21.73
N GLU A 109 7.38 0.16 20.72
CA GLU A 109 7.80 1.57 20.77
C GLU A 109 6.61 2.54 20.89
N ILE A 110 5.51 2.29 20.18
CA ILE A 110 4.26 3.04 20.31
C ILE A 110 3.76 2.98 21.76
N ILE A 111 3.74 1.79 22.35
CA ILE A 111 3.26 1.59 23.73
C ILE A 111 4.19 2.28 24.72
N GLN A 112 5.50 2.14 24.59
CA GLN A 112 6.49 2.79 25.46
C GLN A 112 6.36 4.33 25.41
N THR A 113 6.17 4.90 24.22
CA THR A 113 6.00 6.36 24.04
C THR A 113 4.72 6.87 24.72
N GLN A 114 3.69 6.03 24.84
CA GLN A 114 2.40 6.41 25.44
C GLN A 114 2.34 6.25 26.95
N LEU A 115 3.32 5.59 27.55
CA LEU A 115 3.19 5.14 28.93
C LEU A 115 4.21 5.71 29.91
N ASP A 116 5.25 6.38 29.44
CA ASP A 116 6.44 6.68 30.29
C ASP A 116 6.96 5.43 31.04
N PHE A 117 6.67 4.24 30.53
CA PHE A 117 6.95 2.97 31.21
C PHE A 117 7.80 2.09 30.30
N ASP A 118 8.87 1.53 30.84
CA ASP A 118 9.71 0.55 30.15
C ASP A 118 8.96 -0.80 30.05
N THR A 119 8.08 -0.89 29.06
CA THR A 119 7.38 -2.15 28.77
C THR A 119 8.35 -3.08 28.07
N GLN A 120 8.78 -4.13 28.77
CA GLN A 120 9.70 -5.12 28.20
C GLN A 120 9.10 -5.73 26.93
N SER A 121 9.90 -5.85 25.90
CA SER A 121 9.51 -6.50 24.61
C SER A 121 8.95 -7.91 24.82
N SER A 122 9.35 -8.61 25.89
CA SER A 122 8.79 -9.90 26.31
C SER A 122 7.29 -9.84 26.61
N THR A 123 6.81 -8.73 27.18
CA THR A 123 5.38 -8.52 27.49
C THR A 123 4.57 -8.38 26.21
N ILE A 124 5.04 -7.60 25.23
CA ILE A 124 4.36 -7.45 23.94
C ILE A 124 4.34 -8.76 23.15
N ASN A 125 5.43 -9.51 23.17
CA ASN A 125 5.47 -10.84 22.56
C ASN A 125 4.45 -11.78 23.21
N HIS A 126 4.31 -11.73 24.54
CA HIS A 126 3.31 -12.52 25.25
C HIS A 126 1.88 -12.11 24.85
N VAL A 127 1.57 -10.81 24.79
CA VAL A 127 0.27 -10.31 24.31
C VAL A 127 0.01 -10.80 22.89
N PHE A 128 0.98 -10.69 22.01
CA PHE A 128 0.88 -11.14 20.63
C PHE A 128 0.60 -12.65 20.54
N GLU A 129 1.24 -13.46 21.37
CA GLU A 129 0.99 -14.91 21.40
C GLU A 129 -0.39 -15.27 21.98
N THR A 130 -0.96 -14.43 22.83
CA THR A 130 -2.32 -14.62 23.34
C THR A 130 -3.42 -14.16 22.37
N CYS A 131 -3.14 -13.14 21.56
CA CYS A 131 -4.05 -12.65 20.52
C CYS A 131 -4.05 -13.55 19.27
N LYS A 132 -4.39 -14.85 19.43
CA LYS A 132 -4.24 -15.84 18.34
C LYS A 132 -5.28 -15.76 17.24
N SER A 133 -6.49 -15.28 17.53
CA SER A 133 -7.57 -15.16 16.55
C SER A 133 -8.57 -14.11 16.98
N TYR A 134 -8.99 -13.31 16.02
CA TYR A 134 -10.10 -12.39 16.19
C TYR A 134 -11.34 -12.95 15.48
N VAL A 135 -12.47 -12.96 16.18
CA VAL A 135 -13.76 -13.36 15.60
C VAL A 135 -14.64 -12.14 15.57
N TRP A 136 -15.00 -11.72 14.36
CA TRP A 136 -15.99 -10.66 14.15
C TRP A 136 -17.34 -11.07 14.75
N LYS A 137 -17.91 -10.26 15.64
CA LYS A 137 -19.18 -10.58 16.31
C LYS A 137 -20.37 -10.19 15.45
N ASP A 138 -20.31 -9.01 14.84
CA ASP A 138 -21.45 -8.39 14.17
C ASP A 138 -21.24 -8.19 12.65
N ILE A 139 -20.06 -8.50 12.12
CA ILE A 139 -19.76 -8.39 10.70
C ILE A 139 -19.94 -9.74 10.01
N PRO A 140 -20.71 -9.82 8.91
CA PRO A 140 -20.86 -11.05 8.16
C PRO A 140 -19.52 -11.53 7.61
N THR A 141 -19.08 -12.71 8.04
CA THR A 141 -17.88 -13.34 7.52
C THR A 141 -18.20 -14.14 6.26
N ARG A 142 -17.21 -14.21 5.34
CA ARG A 142 -17.34 -15.01 4.12
C ARG A 142 -17.44 -16.50 4.46
N LYS A 143 -18.50 -17.14 3.97
CA LYS A 143 -18.77 -18.57 4.19
C LYS A 143 -18.43 -19.44 2.98
N LYS A 144 -18.29 -18.83 1.79
CA LYS A 144 -17.99 -19.53 0.53
C LYS A 144 -16.50 -19.43 0.24
N ASP A 145 -15.98 -20.47 -0.39
CA ASP A 145 -14.65 -20.46 -0.96
C ASP A 145 -14.55 -19.40 -2.06
N TRP A 146 -13.35 -18.92 -2.30
CA TRP A 146 -13.06 -17.84 -3.23
C TRP A 146 -11.66 -18.00 -3.81
N LEU A 147 -11.41 -17.39 -4.98
CA LEU A 147 -10.18 -17.57 -5.73
C LEU A 147 -9.88 -19.04 -6.03
N GLU A 148 -10.92 -19.81 -6.39
CA GLU A 148 -10.84 -21.24 -6.67
C GLU A 148 -10.20 -21.54 -8.04
N GLN A 149 -10.08 -20.53 -8.92
CA GLN A 149 -9.47 -20.71 -10.23
C GLN A 149 -7.99 -21.07 -10.10
N ASP A 150 -7.53 -21.93 -11.00
CA ASP A 150 -6.16 -22.45 -11.03
C ASP A 150 -5.07 -21.38 -10.93
N VAL A 151 -5.29 -20.21 -11.53
CA VAL A 151 -4.35 -19.10 -11.53
C VAL A 151 -4.02 -18.60 -10.12
N PHE A 152 -4.95 -18.68 -9.19
CA PHE A 152 -4.77 -18.28 -7.80
C PHE A 152 -4.17 -19.38 -6.91
N ASN A 153 -3.89 -20.56 -7.48
CA ASN A 153 -3.44 -21.74 -6.75
C ASN A 153 -2.13 -22.35 -7.30
N LYS A 154 -1.46 -21.68 -8.25
CA LYS A 154 -0.27 -22.22 -8.92
C LYS A 154 1.01 -21.41 -8.74
N TYR A 155 0.94 -20.11 -8.56
CA TYR A 155 2.08 -19.22 -8.73
C TYR A 155 2.58 -18.60 -7.40
N HIS A 156 2.73 -19.41 -6.37
CA HIS A 156 3.05 -18.98 -5.01
C HIS A 156 4.56 -18.87 -4.72
N SER A 157 5.40 -18.91 -5.74
CA SER A 157 6.84 -18.68 -5.62
C SER A 157 7.30 -17.64 -6.63
N GLU A 158 8.38 -16.92 -6.31
CA GLU A 158 8.97 -15.93 -7.20
C GLU A 158 9.25 -16.49 -8.59
N THR A 159 9.92 -17.64 -8.67
CA THR A 159 10.24 -18.29 -9.94
C THR A 159 8.99 -18.63 -10.76
N ASN A 160 7.96 -19.18 -10.13
CA ASN A 160 6.72 -19.54 -10.83
C ASN A 160 5.97 -18.29 -11.30
N MET A 161 5.94 -17.23 -10.49
CA MET A 161 5.33 -15.97 -10.87
C MET A 161 6.07 -15.31 -12.03
N MET A 162 7.40 -15.29 -12.02
CA MET A 162 8.21 -14.77 -13.13
C MET A 162 7.94 -15.54 -14.44
N ARG A 163 7.85 -16.86 -14.37
CA ARG A 163 7.51 -17.70 -15.53
C ARG A 163 6.11 -17.40 -16.04
N TYR A 164 5.15 -17.26 -15.16
CA TYR A 164 3.77 -16.91 -15.53
C TYR A 164 3.69 -15.53 -16.20
N ILE A 165 4.36 -14.52 -15.65
CA ILE A 165 4.44 -13.20 -16.28
C ILE A 165 5.04 -13.32 -17.68
N ASN A 166 6.12 -14.09 -17.84
CA ASN A 166 6.76 -14.28 -19.14
C ASN A 166 5.84 -15.02 -20.14
N GLU A 167 5.06 -16.01 -19.69
CA GLU A 167 4.04 -16.66 -20.52
C GLU A 167 2.97 -15.69 -21.03
N LEU A 168 2.55 -14.74 -20.18
CA LEU A 168 1.60 -13.70 -20.58
C LEU A 168 2.20 -12.71 -21.57
N VAL A 169 3.45 -12.29 -21.33
CA VAL A 169 4.19 -11.40 -22.24
C VAL A 169 4.37 -12.06 -23.62
N ALA A 170 4.66 -13.37 -23.65
CA ALA A 170 4.86 -14.11 -24.90
C ALA A 170 3.58 -14.29 -25.73
N LYS A 171 2.40 -14.06 -25.16
CA LYS A 171 1.11 -14.12 -25.89
C LYS A 171 0.83 -12.87 -26.71
N ASP A 172 1.56 -11.81 -26.49
CA ASP A 172 1.41 -10.55 -27.20
C ASP A 172 2.75 -10.03 -27.70
N TYR A 173 2.71 -9.05 -28.58
CA TYR A 173 3.91 -8.40 -29.10
C TYR A 173 4.47 -7.44 -28.05
N SER A 174 5.70 -7.69 -27.64
CA SER A 174 6.38 -6.85 -26.64
C SER A 174 7.59 -6.10 -27.23
N LEU A 175 8.09 -5.13 -26.48
CA LEU A 175 9.24 -4.31 -26.91
C LEU A 175 10.54 -5.10 -27.13
N ILE A 176 10.67 -6.27 -26.55
CA ILE A 176 11.81 -7.17 -26.83
C ILE A 176 11.69 -7.88 -28.17
N HIS A 177 10.51 -7.89 -28.78
CA HIS A 177 10.29 -8.49 -30.10
C HIS A 177 10.51 -7.49 -31.24
N GLY A 178 10.37 -6.19 -30.98
CA GLY A 178 10.53 -5.11 -31.95
C GLY A 178 9.72 -3.89 -31.60
N MET A 179 9.65 -2.94 -32.53
CA MET A 179 8.83 -1.74 -32.37
C MET A 179 7.35 -2.08 -32.43
N MET A 180 6.57 -1.62 -31.46
CA MET A 180 5.12 -1.79 -31.46
C MET A 180 4.47 -0.70 -32.33
N PRO A 181 3.60 -1.08 -33.26
CA PRO A 181 2.89 -0.12 -34.14
C PRO A 181 1.67 0.48 -33.41
N LEU A 182 1.82 0.89 -32.17
CA LEU A 182 0.77 1.50 -31.37
C LEU A 182 0.93 3.00 -31.30
N GLY A 183 -0.19 3.70 -31.14
CA GLY A 183 -0.20 5.11 -30.80
C GLY A 183 0.52 5.40 -29.48
N SER A 184 0.72 6.64 -29.21
CA SER A 184 1.65 7.22 -28.22
C SER A 184 1.56 6.74 -26.77
N CYS A 185 0.47 6.13 -26.35
CA CYS A 185 0.20 6.02 -24.91
C CYS A 185 0.96 4.92 -24.18
N THR A 186 1.57 3.96 -24.87
CA THR A 186 2.14 2.75 -24.23
C THR A 186 3.65 2.62 -24.34
N MET A 187 4.30 3.53 -25.06
CA MET A 187 5.69 3.35 -25.45
C MET A 187 6.67 4.17 -24.60
N LYS A 188 6.48 4.18 -23.29
CA LYS A 188 7.43 4.77 -22.36
C LYS A 188 8.56 3.79 -22.08
N LEU A 189 9.59 3.84 -22.92
CA LEU A 189 10.81 3.06 -22.69
C LEU A 189 11.64 3.75 -21.63
N ASN A 190 11.58 3.24 -20.42
CA ASN A 190 12.46 3.67 -19.34
C ASN A 190 13.54 2.61 -19.13
N ALA A 191 14.77 3.05 -18.87
CA ALA A 191 15.81 2.15 -18.41
C ALA A 191 15.42 1.55 -17.05
N ALA A 192 15.80 0.29 -16.79
CA ALA A 192 15.51 -0.34 -15.51
C ALA A 192 16.07 0.46 -14.33
N SER A 193 17.23 1.12 -14.52
CA SER A 193 17.84 1.99 -13.51
C SER A 193 17.01 3.23 -13.17
N GLU A 194 16.21 3.74 -14.10
CA GLU A 194 15.29 4.87 -13.85
C GLU A 194 14.07 4.45 -13.01
N LEU A 195 13.71 3.16 -13.06
CA LEU A 195 12.60 2.62 -12.29
C LEU A 195 13.00 2.13 -10.89
N MET A 196 14.29 1.91 -10.63
CA MET A 196 14.77 1.43 -9.33
C MET A 196 14.33 2.31 -8.15
N PRO A 197 14.40 3.66 -8.22
CA PRO A 197 13.97 4.52 -7.12
C PRO A 197 12.52 4.33 -6.69
N VAL A 198 11.64 3.91 -7.60
CA VAL A 198 10.20 3.69 -7.29
C VAL A 198 10.01 2.65 -6.18
N SER A 199 10.94 1.71 -6.04
CA SER A 199 10.90 0.66 -5.01
C SER A 199 11.69 1.00 -3.73
N TRP A 200 12.39 2.13 -3.69
CA TRP A 200 13.10 2.52 -2.48
C TRP A 200 12.11 2.96 -1.39
N PRO A 201 12.32 2.58 -0.12
CA PRO A 201 11.41 2.92 0.96
C PRO A 201 11.10 4.42 1.06
N GLU A 202 12.09 5.25 0.79
CA GLU A 202 11.99 6.72 0.84
C GLU A 202 10.99 7.28 -0.20
N PHE A 203 10.72 6.53 -1.27
CA PHE A 203 9.71 6.87 -2.28
C PHE A 203 8.44 6.01 -2.15
N ALA A 204 8.60 4.70 -1.89
CA ALA A 204 7.50 3.76 -1.93
C ALA A 204 6.62 3.79 -0.67
N ASN A 205 7.19 4.10 0.50
CA ASN A 205 6.51 4.00 1.79
C ASN A 205 5.94 5.33 2.29
N ILE A 206 5.72 6.29 1.40
CA ILE A 206 5.15 7.59 1.76
C ILE A 206 3.64 7.57 1.51
N HIS A 207 2.86 7.86 2.56
CA HIS A 207 1.42 7.98 2.44
C HIS A 207 1.02 9.27 1.69
N PRO A 208 -0.02 9.26 0.83
CA PRO A 208 -0.45 10.45 0.07
C PRO A 208 -0.83 11.67 0.94
N PHE A 209 -1.23 11.44 2.18
CA PHE A 209 -1.63 12.49 3.12
C PHE A 209 -0.62 12.71 4.26
N VAL A 210 0.64 12.33 4.03
CA VAL A 210 1.72 12.63 4.97
C VAL A 210 1.88 14.15 5.16
N PRO A 211 2.30 14.63 6.35
CA PRO A 211 2.60 16.04 6.56
C PRO A 211 3.64 16.58 5.57
N LYS A 212 3.47 17.83 5.13
CA LYS A 212 4.31 18.43 4.07
C LYS A 212 5.78 18.52 4.42
N ASP A 213 6.10 18.73 5.68
CA ASP A 213 7.47 18.78 6.21
C ASP A 213 8.22 17.45 6.09
N GLN A 214 7.50 16.35 5.83
CA GLN A 214 8.08 15.03 5.61
C GLN A 214 8.30 14.69 4.13
N VAL A 215 7.93 15.56 3.21
CA VAL A 215 7.98 15.33 1.75
C VAL A 215 8.67 16.44 0.97
N GLU A 216 9.56 17.19 1.60
CA GLU A 216 10.32 18.28 0.93
C GLU A 216 11.04 17.82 -0.34
N GLY A 217 11.58 16.60 -0.35
CA GLY A 217 12.24 16.02 -1.53
C GLY A 217 11.27 15.84 -2.71
N TYR A 218 10.03 15.43 -2.45
CA TYR A 218 9.00 15.34 -3.48
C TYR A 218 8.62 16.73 -4.01
N ASP A 219 8.49 17.71 -3.13
CA ASP A 219 8.19 19.09 -3.53
C ASP A 219 9.28 19.67 -4.43
N ILE A 220 10.55 19.40 -4.14
CA ILE A 220 11.68 19.81 -4.99
C ILE A 220 11.56 19.15 -6.37
N ILE A 221 11.42 17.83 -6.43
CA ILE A 221 11.30 17.08 -7.69
C ILE A 221 10.13 17.60 -8.55
N ILE A 222 8.97 17.80 -7.92
CA ILE A 222 7.76 18.26 -8.61
C ILE A 222 7.94 19.71 -9.14
N ASN A 223 8.50 20.58 -8.32
CA ASN A 223 8.68 21.98 -8.71
C ASN A 223 9.75 22.16 -9.79
N ASP A 224 10.87 21.45 -9.69
CA ASP A 224 11.91 21.45 -10.71
C ASP A 224 11.38 20.93 -12.05
N LEU A 225 10.65 19.81 -12.02
CA LEU A 225 10.04 19.25 -13.22
C LEU A 225 9.04 20.21 -13.85
N LYS A 226 8.18 20.87 -13.06
CA LYS A 226 7.27 21.90 -13.55
C LYS A 226 8.02 23.07 -14.21
N GLY A 227 9.07 23.55 -13.57
CA GLY A 227 9.92 24.62 -14.10
C GLY A 227 10.52 24.26 -15.45
N TRP A 228 11.14 23.09 -15.55
CA TRP A 228 11.73 22.61 -16.80
C TRP A 228 10.70 22.43 -17.92
N LEU A 229 9.54 21.88 -17.58
CA LEU A 229 8.47 21.70 -18.57
C LEU A 229 7.91 23.05 -19.05
N CYS A 230 7.74 24.05 -18.19
CA CYS A 230 7.34 25.40 -18.59
C CYS A 230 8.38 26.03 -19.53
N GLU A 231 9.66 25.91 -19.21
CA GLU A 231 10.75 26.44 -20.06
C GLU A 231 10.77 25.76 -21.44
N ILE A 232 10.63 24.44 -21.48
CA ILE A 232 10.65 23.67 -22.74
C ILE A 232 9.44 23.97 -23.62
N THR A 233 8.27 24.13 -23.03
CA THR A 233 7.01 24.29 -23.77
C THR A 233 6.60 25.74 -24.02
N GLY A 234 7.12 26.67 -23.23
CA GLY A 234 6.71 28.09 -23.25
C GLY A 234 5.37 28.36 -22.57
N PHE A 235 4.82 27.42 -21.81
CA PHE A 235 3.61 27.62 -21.03
C PHE A 235 3.91 28.33 -19.71
N ASP A 236 2.95 29.10 -19.21
CA ASP A 236 3.07 29.84 -17.96
C ASP A 236 3.01 28.91 -16.73
N SER A 237 2.29 27.79 -16.83
CA SER A 237 2.19 26.80 -15.75
C SER A 237 1.85 25.41 -16.26
N ILE A 238 2.16 24.39 -15.44
CA ILE A 238 1.90 22.97 -15.75
C ILE A 238 1.35 22.27 -14.50
N SER A 239 0.34 21.45 -14.71
CA SER A 239 -0.17 20.52 -13.70
C SER A 239 0.35 19.09 -13.96
N LEU A 240 0.87 18.44 -12.91
CA LEU A 240 1.28 17.04 -12.93
C LEU A 240 0.21 16.11 -12.30
N GLN A 241 -0.98 16.63 -12.00
CA GLN A 241 -2.07 15.86 -11.36
C GLN A 241 -2.74 14.82 -12.27
N PRO A 242 -2.97 15.09 -13.57
CA PRO A 242 -3.59 14.10 -14.43
C PRO A 242 -2.75 12.83 -14.56
N ASN A 243 -3.34 11.67 -14.30
CA ASN A 243 -2.65 10.36 -14.32
C ASN A 243 -2.62 9.71 -15.71
N ALA A 244 -3.39 10.22 -16.66
CA ALA A 244 -3.47 9.71 -18.02
C ALA A 244 -3.83 10.82 -19.01
N GLY A 245 -3.57 10.58 -20.30
CA GLY A 245 -3.87 11.54 -21.37
C GLY A 245 -5.33 11.98 -21.37
N SER A 246 -6.27 11.05 -21.22
CA SER A 246 -7.71 11.36 -21.17
C SER A 246 -8.10 12.23 -19.97
N GLN A 247 -7.42 12.09 -18.85
CA GLN A 247 -7.62 12.99 -17.70
C GLN A 247 -7.03 14.38 -17.97
N GLY A 248 -5.89 14.46 -18.66
CA GLY A 248 -5.31 15.71 -19.11
C GLY A 248 -6.23 16.44 -20.08
N GLU A 249 -6.76 15.76 -21.09
CA GLU A 249 -7.73 16.30 -22.05
C GLU A 249 -9.03 16.77 -21.37
N TYR A 250 -9.51 16.02 -20.38
CA TYR A 250 -10.71 16.40 -19.62
C TYR A 250 -10.47 17.63 -18.73
N ALA A 251 -9.25 17.80 -18.20
CA ALA A 251 -8.90 18.92 -17.33
C ALA A 251 -8.67 20.23 -18.11
N GLY A 252 -8.21 20.15 -19.37
CA GLY A 252 -8.01 21.29 -20.29
C GLY A 252 -9.30 21.75 -20.92
#